data_f0338f136b0c68b7e22cacf4bad45f7d
#
_entry.id   f0338f136b0c68b7e22cacf4bad45f7d
#
_cell.length_a   1.000
_cell.length_b   1.000
_cell.length_c   1.000
_cell.angle_alpha   90.00
_cell.angle_beta   90.00
_cell.angle_gamma   90.00
#
_symmetry.space_group_name_H-M   'P 1'
#
loop_
_entity.id
_entity.type
_entity.pdbx_description
1 polymer ?
#
loop_
_entity_poly.entity_id
_entity_poly.type
_entity_poly.pdbx_seq_one_letter_code
_entity_poly.pdbx_strand_id
1 'polypeptide(L)'
;GFAYGDAAFETMRAYGGEVFRWDDHAARLADTCETLGLDHGLADTELKSRIDETLAANDFEGAYLKLSITRGVQPGTLDPQPEVDPTVVVIAKPLPRGGVGSEPVHDGPAALQTTKTRKPSSRALPADAKTHNYLNGILARLELRVTGADEALLLDPEGNVAEGATANLFFADGTALKTPSLDGPILPGVTRRTVIEIAEEEGIPVEEGTYAPDAVREADEVFLTNSTWEVRPVATVDGIAVDGDGEGVAGPLTTLLSRLFDRRVEEEYYDGERL
;
A
#
# COMPACT_ATOMS: atom_id res chain seq x y z
N GLY A 1 -3.37 16.45 -14.16
CA GLY A 1 -2.54 15.41 -13.56
C GLY A 1 -1.06 15.73 -13.60
N PHE A 2 -0.48 15.86 -14.80
CA PHE A 2 0.99 15.99 -14.96
C PHE A 2 1.60 17.19 -14.22
N ALA A 3 1.00 18.39 -14.34
CA ALA A 3 1.60 19.61 -13.78
C ALA A 3 1.39 19.77 -12.26
N TYR A 4 0.23 19.37 -11.75
CA TYR A 4 -0.20 19.69 -10.38
C TYR A 4 -0.56 18.49 -9.52
N GLY A 5 -0.42 17.26 -10.03
CA GLY A 5 -0.83 16.07 -9.32
C GLY A 5 -2.36 15.90 -9.17
N ASP A 6 -3.15 16.69 -9.89
CA ASP A 6 -4.62 16.63 -9.91
C ASP A 6 -5.08 15.38 -10.70
N ALA A 7 -4.99 14.26 -10.03
CA ALA A 7 -5.30 12.92 -10.54
C ALA A 7 -5.45 11.94 -9.39
N ALA A 8 -6.39 11.01 -9.52
CA ALA A 8 -6.54 9.83 -8.68
C ALA A 8 -5.79 8.65 -9.29
N PHE A 9 -5.30 7.72 -8.46
CA PHE A 9 -4.75 6.48 -8.98
C PHE A 9 -4.90 5.32 -8.00
N GLU A 10 -4.88 4.10 -8.57
CA GLU A 10 -4.78 2.87 -7.82
C GLU A 10 -3.54 2.09 -8.23
N THR A 11 -2.93 1.42 -7.25
CA THR A 11 -1.89 0.42 -7.47
C THR A 11 -2.44 -0.91 -6.98
N MET A 12 -2.55 -1.84 -7.90
CA MET A 12 -3.19 -3.12 -7.68
C MET A 12 -2.27 -4.26 -8.10
N ARG A 13 -2.63 -5.46 -7.73
CA ARG A 13 -2.02 -6.68 -8.20
C ARG A 13 -3.08 -7.59 -8.80
N ALA A 14 -2.73 -8.30 -9.85
CA ALA A 14 -3.51 -9.38 -10.41
C ALA A 14 -2.92 -10.73 -10.03
N TYR A 15 -3.80 -11.68 -9.72
CA TYR A 15 -3.52 -13.08 -9.48
C TYR A 15 -4.45 -13.92 -10.37
N GLY A 16 -3.92 -14.94 -11.02
CA GLY A 16 -4.73 -15.77 -11.93
C GLY A 16 -5.43 -14.99 -13.06
N GLY A 17 -4.90 -13.83 -13.45
CA GLY A 17 -5.52 -12.94 -14.43
C GLY A 17 -6.60 -12.00 -13.87
N GLU A 18 -6.88 -12.04 -12.58
CA GLU A 18 -7.90 -11.20 -11.93
C GLU A 18 -7.31 -10.21 -10.94
N VAL A 19 -7.91 -9.02 -10.84
CA VAL A 19 -7.47 -7.98 -9.89
C VAL A 19 -7.86 -8.38 -8.47
N PHE A 20 -6.87 -8.44 -7.59
CA PHE A 20 -7.09 -8.67 -6.16
C PHE A 20 -7.93 -7.56 -5.55
N ARG A 21 -9.05 -7.95 -4.91
CA ARG A 21 -9.93 -7.02 -4.18
C ARG A 21 -10.33 -5.79 -5.00
N TRP A 22 -10.76 -6.02 -6.23
CA TRP A 22 -11.17 -4.93 -7.12
C TRP A 22 -12.16 -3.96 -6.48
N ASP A 23 -13.19 -4.47 -5.81
CA ASP A 23 -14.26 -3.64 -5.22
C ASP A 23 -13.71 -2.66 -4.17
N ASP A 24 -12.71 -3.09 -3.39
CA ASP A 24 -12.04 -2.25 -2.40
C ASP A 24 -11.21 -1.14 -3.05
N HIS A 25 -10.55 -1.45 -4.15
CA HIS A 25 -9.80 -0.47 -4.93
C HIS A 25 -10.72 0.51 -5.64
N ALA A 26 -11.83 0.03 -6.20
CA ALA A 26 -12.83 0.86 -6.87
C ALA A 26 -13.50 1.84 -5.90
N ALA A 27 -13.88 1.37 -4.71
CA ALA A 27 -14.44 2.21 -3.66
C ALA A 27 -13.48 3.34 -3.27
N ARG A 28 -12.20 3.01 -2.97
CA ARG A 28 -11.21 4.04 -2.61
C ARG A 28 -10.90 4.99 -3.77
N LEU A 29 -10.92 4.51 -5.01
CA LEU A 29 -10.77 5.37 -6.20
C LEU A 29 -11.93 6.37 -6.29
N ALA A 30 -13.16 5.90 -6.05
CA ALA A 30 -14.36 6.75 -6.04
C ALA A 30 -14.27 7.84 -4.95
N ASP A 31 -13.91 7.46 -3.71
CA ASP A 31 -13.70 8.39 -2.60
C ASP A 31 -12.60 9.43 -2.92
N THR A 32 -11.50 9.00 -3.57
CA THR A 32 -10.43 9.90 -4.02
C THR A 32 -10.94 10.86 -5.08
N CYS A 33 -11.71 10.39 -6.06
CA CYS A 33 -12.29 11.23 -7.11
C CYS A 33 -13.30 12.23 -6.52
N GLU A 34 -14.13 11.81 -5.56
CA GLU A 34 -15.05 12.70 -4.84
C GLU A 34 -14.29 13.80 -4.10
N THR A 35 -13.23 13.46 -3.36
CA THR A 35 -12.35 14.40 -2.66
C THR A 35 -11.73 15.44 -3.61
N LEU A 36 -11.36 15.02 -4.82
CA LEU A 36 -10.82 15.91 -5.86
C LEU A 36 -11.90 16.69 -6.61
N GLY A 37 -13.18 16.41 -6.40
CA GLY A 37 -14.25 16.91 -7.27
C GLY A 37 -14.02 16.52 -8.73
N LEU A 38 -13.55 15.29 -8.97
CA LEU A 38 -13.21 14.75 -10.28
C LEU A 38 -14.30 13.76 -10.70
N ASP A 39 -15.39 14.26 -11.29
CA ASP A 39 -16.41 13.40 -11.89
C ASP A 39 -15.92 12.94 -13.28
N HIS A 40 -15.48 11.67 -13.35
CA HIS A 40 -14.97 11.09 -14.59
C HIS A 40 -16.05 10.40 -15.44
N GLY A 41 -17.27 10.27 -14.93
CA GLY A 41 -18.42 9.75 -15.68
C GLY A 41 -18.32 8.27 -16.12
N LEU A 42 -17.34 7.52 -15.63
CA LEU A 42 -17.14 6.11 -15.99
C LEU A 42 -17.67 5.20 -14.88
N ALA A 43 -18.37 4.13 -15.24
CA ALA A 43 -18.78 3.12 -14.29
C ALA A 43 -17.60 2.24 -13.85
N ASP A 44 -17.64 1.70 -12.63
CA ASP A 44 -16.60 0.78 -12.11
C ASP A 44 -16.43 -0.44 -13.01
N THR A 45 -17.52 -0.96 -13.59
CA THR A 45 -17.49 -2.05 -14.55
C THR A 45 -16.74 -1.70 -15.83
N GLU A 46 -16.81 -0.45 -16.28
CA GLU A 46 -16.06 0.02 -17.45
C GLU A 46 -14.56 0.15 -17.13
N LEU A 47 -14.21 0.68 -15.94
CA LEU A 47 -12.83 0.75 -15.49
C LEU A 47 -12.22 -0.65 -15.34
N LYS A 48 -12.99 -1.59 -14.75
CA LYS A 48 -12.56 -2.99 -14.64
C LYS A 48 -12.35 -3.63 -16.01
N SER A 49 -13.29 -3.45 -16.96
CA SER A 49 -13.16 -3.98 -18.32
C SER A 49 -11.87 -3.53 -18.99
N ARG A 50 -11.50 -2.24 -18.87
CA ARG A 50 -10.25 -1.71 -19.43
C ARG A 50 -8.99 -2.34 -18.82
N ILE A 51 -9.04 -2.69 -17.53
CA ILE A 51 -7.95 -3.39 -16.84
C ILE A 51 -7.88 -4.84 -17.34
N ASP A 52 -9.01 -5.55 -17.38
CA ASP A 52 -9.11 -6.94 -17.83
C ASP A 52 -8.64 -7.08 -19.29
N GLU A 53 -9.07 -6.17 -20.16
CA GLU A 53 -8.60 -6.10 -21.55
C GLU A 53 -7.08 -5.86 -21.63
N THR A 54 -6.51 -5.02 -20.72
CA THR A 54 -5.07 -4.77 -20.67
C THR A 54 -4.31 -6.01 -20.22
N LEU A 55 -4.82 -6.75 -19.23
CA LEU A 55 -4.23 -8.02 -18.77
C LEU A 55 -4.26 -9.06 -19.89
N ALA A 56 -5.42 -9.26 -20.50
CA ALA A 56 -5.62 -10.23 -21.59
C ALA A 56 -4.74 -9.92 -22.83
N ALA A 57 -4.63 -8.63 -23.21
CA ALA A 57 -3.80 -8.20 -24.34
C ALA A 57 -2.29 -8.46 -24.14
N ASN A 58 -1.85 -8.63 -22.89
CA ASN A 58 -0.45 -8.90 -22.53
C ASN A 58 -0.21 -10.34 -22.04
N ASP A 59 -1.25 -11.16 -21.97
CA ASP A 59 -1.18 -12.54 -21.45
C ASP A 59 -0.58 -12.62 -20.03
N PHE A 60 -1.03 -11.71 -19.15
CA PHE A 60 -0.54 -11.63 -17.78
C PHE A 60 -1.50 -12.30 -16.80
N GLU A 61 -1.07 -13.40 -16.19
CA GLU A 61 -1.76 -14.04 -15.06
C GLU A 61 -1.40 -13.36 -13.72
N GLY A 62 -0.13 -12.98 -13.53
CA GLY A 62 0.36 -12.24 -12.37
C GLY A 62 0.92 -10.88 -12.78
N ALA A 63 0.32 -9.79 -12.33
CA ALA A 63 0.71 -8.45 -12.77
C ALA A 63 0.67 -7.39 -11.67
N TYR A 64 1.60 -6.45 -11.77
CA TYR A 64 1.46 -5.11 -11.23
C TYR A 64 0.55 -4.31 -12.15
N LEU A 65 -0.40 -3.61 -11.56
CA LEU A 65 -1.33 -2.75 -12.25
C LEU A 65 -1.33 -1.35 -11.64
N LYS A 66 -1.36 -0.33 -12.48
CA LYS A 66 -1.61 1.05 -12.07
C LYS A 66 -2.71 1.64 -12.94
N LEU A 67 -3.84 1.96 -12.35
CA LEU A 67 -4.92 2.74 -12.94
C LEU A 67 -4.75 4.19 -12.51
N SER A 68 -4.75 5.12 -13.46
CA SER A 68 -4.71 6.56 -13.17
C SER A 68 -5.82 7.27 -13.92
N ILE A 69 -6.52 8.17 -13.23
CA ILE A 69 -7.56 9.04 -13.81
C ILE A 69 -7.15 10.47 -13.55
N THR A 70 -6.94 11.23 -14.61
CA THR A 70 -6.63 12.67 -14.53
C THR A 70 -7.84 13.47 -14.97
N ARG A 71 -7.89 14.75 -14.59
CA ARG A 71 -8.94 15.68 -15.04
C ARG A 71 -8.90 15.96 -16.55
N GLY A 72 -7.93 15.41 -17.27
CA GLY A 72 -7.75 15.66 -18.70
C GLY A 72 -7.13 17.02 -19.01
N VAL A 73 -7.44 17.55 -20.18
CA VAL A 73 -6.91 18.84 -20.62
C VAL A 73 -7.63 19.97 -19.92
N GLN A 74 -6.87 20.80 -19.20
CA GLN A 74 -7.34 21.95 -18.45
C GLN A 74 -6.55 23.20 -18.84
N PRO A 75 -7.07 24.43 -18.58
CA PRO A 75 -6.39 25.68 -18.94
C PRO A 75 -5.01 25.90 -18.31
N GLY A 76 -4.59 25.04 -17.37
CA GLY A 76 -3.29 25.15 -16.69
C GLY A 76 -3.27 26.15 -15.55
N THR A 77 -4.43 26.50 -15.03
CA THR A 77 -4.63 27.29 -13.80
C THR A 77 -4.94 26.38 -12.62
N LEU A 78 -4.92 26.93 -11.39
CA LEU A 78 -5.35 26.20 -10.18
C LEU A 78 -6.88 26.26 -9.96
N ASP A 79 -7.61 26.75 -10.94
CA ASP A 79 -9.07 26.79 -10.96
C ASP A 79 -9.57 25.69 -11.90
N PRO A 80 -9.93 24.50 -11.39
CA PRO A 80 -10.36 23.40 -12.23
C PRO A 80 -11.72 23.71 -12.85
N GLN A 81 -11.85 23.48 -14.15
CA GLN A 81 -13.12 23.65 -14.83
C GLN A 81 -14.10 22.54 -14.41
N PRO A 82 -15.42 22.84 -14.33
CA PRO A 82 -16.42 21.86 -13.92
C PRO A 82 -16.58 20.72 -14.93
N GLU A 83 -16.30 20.97 -16.20
CA GLU A 83 -16.35 19.94 -17.23
C GLU A 83 -15.05 19.13 -17.24
N VAL A 84 -15.18 17.82 -17.12
CA VAL A 84 -14.06 16.88 -17.11
C VAL A 84 -14.10 16.00 -18.34
N ASP A 85 -13.01 16.00 -19.10
CA ASP A 85 -12.74 15.03 -20.17
C ASP A 85 -11.55 14.17 -19.69
N PRO A 86 -11.81 13.09 -18.90
CA PRO A 86 -10.77 12.42 -18.16
C PRO A 86 -9.82 11.67 -19.08
N THR A 87 -8.54 11.69 -18.72
CA THR A 87 -7.58 10.76 -19.31
C THR A 87 -7.39 9.58 -18.36
N VAL A 88 -7.77 8.40 -18.81
CA VAL A 88 -7.59 7.14 -18.08
C VAL A 88 -6.38 6.40 -18.64
N VAL A 89 -5.46 6.04 -17.76
CA VAL A 89 -4.25 5.30 -18.11
C VAL A 89 -4.18 4.03 -17.27
N VAL A 90 -4.08 2.88 -17.94
CA VAL A 90 -3.78 1.58 -17.31
C VAL A 90 -2.36 1.19 -17.67
N ILE A 91 -1.55 0.94 -16.67
CA ILE A 91 -0.20 0.39 -16.82
C ILE A 91 -0.21 -1.02 -16.24
N ALA A 92 0.19 -2.00 -17.03
CA ALA A 92 0.42 -3.37 -16.58
C ALA A 92 1.89 -3.75 -16.76
N LYS A 93 2.44 -4.49 -15.78
CA LYS A 93 3.78 -5.08 -15.85
C LYS A 93 3.71 -6.49 -15.28
N PRO A 94 4.47 -7.45 -15.81
CA PRO A 94 4.51 -8.78 -15.22
C PRO A 94 5.01 -8.70 -13.78
N LEU A 95 4.29 -9.35 -12.89
CA LEU A 95 4.67 -9.54 -11.50
C LEU A 95 4.24 -10.95 -11.11
N PRO A 96 4.97 -11.98 -11.58
CA PRO A 96 4.62 -13.37 -11.34
C PRO A 96 4.62 -13.67 -9.85
N ARG A 97 3.80 -14.62 -9.45
CA ARG A 97 3.70 -15.13 -8.10
C ARG A 97 3.83 -16.65 -8.12
N GLY A 98 4.63 -17.21 -7.22
CA GLY A 98 4.62 -18.64 -6.93
C GLY A 98 3.35 -19.04 -6.14
N GLY A 99 3.18 -20.32 -5.85
CA GLY A 99 2.15 -20.83 -4.95
C GLY A 99 2.51 -20.61 -3.48
N VAL A 100 1.68 -21.13 -2.59
CA VAL A 100 1.92 -21.09 -1.12
C VAL A 100 3.29 -21.68 -0.79
N GLY A 101 4.08 -20.92 -0.01
CA GLY A 101 5.43 -21.32 0.39
C GLY A 101 6.51 -21.11 -0.67
N SER A 102 6.18 -20.46 -1.80
CA SER A 102 7.16 -20.03 -2.79
C SER A 102 7.97 -18.82 -2.29
N GLU A 103 9.01 -18.46 -3.07
CA GLU A 103 9.80 -17.26 -2.78
C GLU A 103 8.89 -16.01 -2.75
N PRO A 104 9.07 -15.13 -1.77
CA PRO A 104 8.28 -13.91 -1.66
C PRO A 104 8.55 -12.97 -2.84
N VAL A 105 7.60 -12.08 -3.10
CA VAL A 105 7.65 -11.10 -4.20
C VAL A 105 8.52 -9.88 -3.90
N HIS A 106 9.27 -9.90 -2.84
CA HIS A 106 10.19 -8.84 -2.40
C HIS A 106 11.62 -9.40 -2.21
N ASP A 107 12.63 -8.53 -2.24
CA ASP A 107 14.04 -8.90 -2.13
C ASP A 107 14.49 -9.21 -0.69
N GLY A 108 13.62 -9.80 0.13
CA GLY A 108 13.86 -10.12 1.53
C GLY A 108 13.36 -9.05 2.50
N PRO A 109 13.65 -9.22 3.81
CA PRO A 109 13.25 -8.29 4.86
C PRO A 109 13.78 -6.88 4.60
N ALA A 110 12.96 -5.86 4.93
CA ALA A 110 13.29 -4.47 4.68
C ALA A 110 14.14 -3.85 5.82
N ALA A 111 15.03 -2.93 5.46
CA ALA A 111 15.56 -1.95 6.39
C ALA A 111 14.66 -0.70 6.37
N LEU A 112 14.07 -0.35 7.51
CA LEU A 112 13.18 0.80 7.68
C LEU A 112 13.92 1.95 8.35
N GLN A 113 13.78 3.16 7.80
CA GLN A 113 14.45 4.34 8.33
C GLN A 113 13.46 5.47 8.59
N THR A 114 13.40 5.94 9.84
CA THR A 114 12.66 7.16 10.17
C THR A 114 13.27 8.37 9.46
N THR A 115 12.45 9.11 8.72
CA THR A 115 12.89 10.27 7.94
C THR A 115 12.55 11.59 8.63
N LYS A 116 13.26 12.66 8.24
CA LYS A 116 12.95 14.03 8.68
C LYS A 116 11.69 14.55 7.98
N THR A 117 11.49 14.14 6.73
CA THR A 117 10.27 14.43 5.97
C THR A 117 9.08 13.83 6.70
N ARG A 118 8.06 14.66 6.97
CA ARG A 118 6.83 14.27 7.66
C ARG A 118 5.69 14.07 6.68
N LYS A 119 4.67 13.31 7.07
CA LYS A 119 3.40 13.31 6.35
C LYS A 119 2.77 14.70 6.40
N PRO A 120 2.17 15.18 5.32
CA PRO A 120 1.32 16.37 5.38
C PRO A 120 0.17 16.16 6.38
N SER A 121 -0.21 17.21 7.09
CA SER A 121 -1.45 17.17 7.87
C SER A 121 -2.64 16.89 6.94
N SER A 122 -3.61 16.10 7.40
CA SER A 122 -4.85 15.84 6.65
C SER A 122 -5.65 17.11 6.32
N ARG A 123 -5.37 18.22 7.02
CA ARG A 123 -5.91 19.56 6.69
C ARG A 123 -5.20 20.21 5.50
N ALA A 124 -3.98 19.80 5.20
CA ALA A 124 -3.21 20.34 4.08
C ALA A 124 -3.39 19.50 2.80
N LEU A 125 -3.39 18.17 2.95
CA LEU A 125 -3.61 17.22 1.88
C LEU A 125 -4.32 15.99 2.47
N PRO A 126 -5.53 15.62 1.97
CA PRO A 126 -6.25 14.47 2.49
C PRO A 126 -5.43 13.19 2.30
N ALA A 127 -5.15 12.50 3.39
CA ALA A 127 -4.26 11.33 3.40
C ALA A 127 -4.96 10.06 2.93
N ASP A 128 -6.28 10.00 3.04
CA ASP A 128 -7.17 8.95 2.57
C ASP A 128 -7.35 8.98 1.04
N ALA A 129 -7.11 10.14 0.40
CA ALA A 129 -7.18 10.29 -1.04
C ALA A 129 -5.86 9.88 -1.72
N LYS A 130 -5.93 8.87 -2.60
CA LYS A 130 -4.78 8.36 -3.34
C LYS A 130 -4.52 9.15 -4.62
N THR A 131 -3.90 10.33 -4.44
CA THR A 131 -3.64 11.30 -5.52
C THR A 131 -2.22 11.19 -6.08
N HIS A 132 -1.95 11.82 -7.24
CA HIS A 132 -0.59 11.88 -7.80
C HIS A 132 0.38 12.82 -7.02
N ASN A 133 -0.04 13.40 -5.90
CA ASN A 133 0.78 14.29 -5.06
C ASN A 133 1.76 13.50 -4.16
N TYR A 134 2.68 12.76 -4.79
CA TYR A 134 3.65 11.90 -4.09
C TYR A 134 5.02 12.54 -3.87
N LEU A 135 5.14 13.86 -4.02
CA LEU A 135 6.42 14.56 -3.78
C LEU A 135 6.93 14.34 -2.35
N ASN A 136 6.04 14.30 -1.36
CA ASN A 136 6.38 14.01 0.03
C ASN A 136 7.08 12.64 0.17
N GLY A 137 6.52 11.58 -0.41
CA GLY A 137 7.15 10.26 -0.42
C GLY A 137 8.47 10.23 -1.19
N ILE A 138 8.58 10.99 -2.30
CA ILE A 138 9.85 11.11 -3.04
C ILE A 138 10.92 11.76 -2.18
N LEU A 139 10.61 12.84 -1.46
CA LEU A 139 11.55 13.52 -0.57
C LEU A 139 12.01 12.60 0.56
N ALA A 140 11.10 11.86 1.17
CA ALA A 140 11.43 10.87 2.20
C ALA A 140 12.38 9.79 1.64
N ARG A 141 12.10 9.23 0.47
CA ARG A 141 12.97 8.23 -0.16
C ARG A 141 14.34 8.79 -0.60
N LEU A 142 14.44 10.08 -0.89
CA LEU A 142 15.74 10.71 -1.16
C LEU A 142 16.64 10.72 0.09
N GLU A 143 16.07 10.81 1.28
CA GLU A 143 16.84 10.73 2.54
C GLU A 143 17.47 9.33 2.71
N LEU A 144 16.83 8.27 2.23
CA LEU A 144 17.32 6.88 2.33
C LEU A 144 18.63 6.64 1.57
N ARG A 145 18.98 7.49 0.59
CA ARG A 145 20.24 7.36 -0.17
C ARG A 145 21.49 7.45 0.72
N VAL A 146 21.37 8.04 1.91
CA VAL A 146 22.47 8.17 2.86
C VAL A 146 22.63 6.90 3.69
N THR A 147 21.52 6.26 4.06
CA THR A 147 21.49 5.07 4.93
C THR A 147 21.49 3.77 4.14
N GLY A 148 21.00 3.80 2.90
CA GLY A 148 20.77 2.59 2.10
C GLY A 148 19.55 1.77 2.53
N ALA A 149 18.66 2.34 3.36
CA ALA A 149 17.44 1.67 3.79
C ALA A 149 16.45 1.47 2.62
N ASP A 150 15.61 0.44 2.73
CA ASP A 150 14.67 0.03 1.67
C ASP A 150 13.40 0.88 1.66
N GLU A 151 12.90 1.27 2.86
CA GLU A 151 11.66 2.04 2.97
C GLU A 151 11.78 3.12 4.05
N ALA A 152 11.09 4.25 3.81
CA ALA A 152 11.03 5.38 4.72
C ALA A 152 9.88 5.20 5.72
N LEU A 153 10.16 5.36 7.01
CA LEU A 153 9.12 5.54 8.02
C LEU A 153 8.81 7.03 8.16
N LEU A 154 7.60 7.40 7.78
CA LEU A 154 7.10 8.75 7.92
C LEU A 154 6.34 8.91 9.24
N LEU A 155 6.62 10.01 9.91
CA LEU A 155 5.86 10.41 11.07
C LEU A 155 4.83 11.49 10.67
N ASP A 156 3.77 11.61 11.46
CA ASP A 156 2.81 12.70 11.34
C ASP A 156 3.42 14.04 11.78
N PRO A 157 2.71 15.18 11.65
CA PRO A 157 3.20 16.48 12.10
C PRO A 157 3.50 16.54 13.60
N GLU A 158 2.82 15.74 14.41
CA GLU A 158 2.94 15.64 15.86
C GLU A 158 4.11 14.76 16.29
N GLY A 159 4.69 13.98 15.37
CA GLY A 159 5.83 13.10 15.61
C GLY A 159 5.45 11.66 15.91
N ASN A 160 4.19 11.27 15.74
CA ASN A 160 3.77 9.88 15.86
C ASN A 160 3.99 9.12 14.55
N VAL A 161 4.07 7.82 14.63
CA VAL A 161 4.20 6.91 13.49
C VAL A 161 2.96 7.02 12.60
N ALA A 162 3.17 7.23 11.30
CA ALA A 162 2.12 7.22 10.30
C ALA A 162 2.21 5.95 9.43
N GLU A 163 3.01 5.97 8.39
CA GLU A 163 3.14 4.86 7.44
C GLU A 163 4.47 4.93 6.70
N GLY A 164 4.77 3.95 5.86
CA GLY A 164 5.88 4.04 4.91
C GLY A 164 5.62 5.02 3.78
N ALA A 165 6.64 5.35 2.98
CA ALA A 165 6.44 6.19 1.79
C ALA A 165 5.51 5.50 0.75
N THR A 166 5.47 4.15 0.74
CA THR A 166 4.68 3.36 -0.21
C THR A 166 3.92 2.19 0.42
N ALA A 167 3.91 2.07 1.75
CA ALA A 167 3.38 0.93 2.47
C ALA A 167 2.76 1.33 3.81
N ASN A 168 1.76 0.59 4.28
CA ASN A 168 1.32 0.67 5.68
C ASN A 168 2.25 -0.14 6.57
N LEU A 169 2.26 0.19 7.86
CA LEU A 169 3.10 -0.43 8.88
C LEU A 169 2.27 -1.23 9.87
N PHE A 170 2.79 -2.39 10.24
CA PHE A 170 2.35 -3.19 11.37
C PHE A 170 3.53 -3.55 12.26
N PHE A 171 3.26 -3.73 13.55
CA PHE A 171 4.23 -4.23 14.49
C PHE A 171 3.56 -5.01 15.63
N ALA A 172 4.30 -5.85 16.33
CA ALA A 172 3.81 -6.62 17.46
C ALA A 172 4.75 -6.48 18.67
N ASP A 173 4.17 -6.54 19.87
CA ASP A 173 4.88 -6.45 21.14
C ASP A 173 4.55 -7.66 22.08
N GLY A 174 4.22 -8.81 21.49
CA GLY A 174 3.84 -10.03 22.20
C GLY A 174 2.41 -10.06 22.73
N THR A 175 1.65 -8.95 22.68
CA THR A 175 0.27 -8.86 23.18
C THR A 175 -0.77 -8.73 22.08
N ALA A 176 -0.47 -7.95 21.03
CA ALA A 176 -1.38 -7.67 19.93
C ALA A 176 -0.60 -7.32 18.66
N LEU A 177 -1.27 -7.47 17.54
CA LEU A 177 -0.86 -6.86 16.27
C LEU A 177 -1.30 -5.39 16.28
N LYS A 178 -0.35 -4.47 16.11
CA LYS A 178 -0.57 -3.04 16.17
C LYS A 178 -0.35 -2.38 14.82
N THR A 179 -1.18 -1.38 14.51
CA THR A 179 -1.02 -0.56 13.31
C THR A 179 -1.51 0.86 13.58
N PRO A 180 -0.90 1.89 13.00
CA PRO A 180 -1.42 3.25 13.13
C PRO A 180 -2.87 3.37 12.66
N SER A 181 -3.68 4.15 13.44
CA SER A 181 -5.09 4.38 13.16
C SER A 181 -5.30 5.26 11.93
N LEU A 182 -6.39 5.01 11.20
CA LEU A 182 -6.83 5.84 10.07
C LEU A 182 -7.30 7.25 10.50
N ASP A 183 -7.40 7.53 11.79
CA ASP A 183 -7.60 8.91 12.28
C ASP A 183 -6.38 9.81 12.02
N GLY A 184 -5.21 9.19 11.82
CA GLY A 184 -3.97 9.86 11.40
C GLY A 184 -3.87 10.10 9.90
N PRO A 185 -2.78 10.74 9.43
CA PRO A 185 -2.57 11.01 8.00
C PRO A 185 -2.06 9.75 7.25
N ILE A 186 -2.88 8.73 7.17
CA ILE A 186 -2.55 7.39 6.67
C ILE A 186 -3.50 6.99 5.54
N LEU A 187 -2.96 6.34 4.51
CA LEU A 187 -3.77 5.78 3.44
C LEU A 187 -4.47 4.49 3.92
N PRO A 188 -5.80 4.36 3.72
CA PRO A 188 -6.51 3.11 4.00
C PRO A 188 -6.13 2.04 2.98
N GLY A 189 -5.04 1.30 3.26
CA GLY A 189 -4.49 0.29 2.36
C GLY A 189 -5.40 -0.93 2.21
N VAL A 190 -5.60 -1.41 0.98
CA VAL A 190 -6.36 -2.64 0.72
C VAL A 190 -5.66 -3.85 1.35
N THR A 191 -4.35 -3.97 1.15
CA THR A 191 -3.55 -5.04 1.79
C THR A 191 -3.56 -4.91 3.33
N ARG A 192 -3.50 -3.66 3.87
CA ARG A 192 -3.64 -3.41 5.31
C ARG A 192 -4.95 -3.99 5.84
N ARG A 193 -6.07 -3.68 5.19
CA ARG A 193 -7.40 -4.18 5.57
C ARG A 193 -7.45 -5.71 5.50
N THR A 194 -6.94 -6.32 4.43
CA THR A 194 -6.89 -7.77 4.28
C THR A 194 -6.11 -8.44 5.41
N VAL A 195 -4.99 -7.86 5.84
CA VAL A 195 -4.19 -8.40 6.97
C VAL A 195 -4.95 -8.27 8.29
N ILE A 196 -5.68 -7.17 8.51
CA ILE A 196 -6.53 -7.01 9.71
C ILE A 196 -7.65 -8.07 9.70
N GLU A 197 -8.36 -8.24 8.57
CA GLU A 197 -9.40 -9.27 8.42
C GLU A 197 -8.85 -10.67 8.74
N ILE A 198 -7.68 -11.02 8.19
CA ILE A 198 -7.03 -12.31 8.45
C ILE A 198 -6.69 -12.46 9.94
N ALA A 199 -6.14 -11.44 10.56
CA ALA A 199 -5.78 -11.49 11.98
C ALA A 199 -7.02 -11.67 12.87
N GLU A 200 -8.10 -10.96 12.58
CA GLU A 200 -9.38 -11.07 13.31
C GLU A 200 -10.01 -12.47 13.15
N GLU A 201 -10.01 -13.03 11.94
CA GLU A 201 -10.51 -14.39 11.65
C GLU A 201 -9.73 -15.47 12.43
N GLU A 202 -8.44 -15.29 12.63
CA GLU A 202 -7.57 -16.17 13.40
C GLU A 202 -7.60 -15.88 14.92
N GLY A 203 -8.40 -14.89 15.35
CA GLY A 203 -8.51 -14.51 16.76
C GLY A 203 -7.27 -13.78 17.30
N ILE A 204 -6.44 -13.22 16.43
CA ILE A 204 -5.28 -12.41 16.81
C ILE A 204 -5.79 -10.99 17.16
N PRO A 205 -5.54 -10.48 18.39
CA PRO A 205 -5.95 -9.14 18.75
C PRO A 205 -5.28 -8.10 17.85
N VAL A 206 -6.08 -7.16 17.31
CA VAL A 206 -5.59 -6.04 16.50
C VAL A 206 -5.89 -4.73 17.21
N GLU A 207 -4.88 -3.89 17.35
CA GLU A 207 -4.99 -2.56 17.95
C GLU A 207 -4.62 -1.48 16.92
N GLU A 208 -5.61 -0.69 16.53
CA GLU A 208 -5.39 0.52 15.74
C GLU A 208 -5.24 1.72 16.67
N GLY A 209 -4.10 2.42 16.61
CA GLY A 209 -3.80 3.47 17.58
C GLY A 209 -2.79 4.51 17.11
N THR A 210 -2.45 5.42 18.02
CA THR A 210 -1.39 6.42 17.85
C THR A 210 -0.15 5.96 18.60
N TYR A 211 0.97 5.87 17.92
CA TYR A 211 2.20 5.28 18.47
C TYR A 211 3.39 6.21 18.29
N ALA A 212 4.22 6.30 19.33
CA ALA A 212 5.53 6.94 19.22
C ALA A 212 6.52 6.06 18.44
N PRO A 213 7.54 6.63 17.79
CA PRO A 213 8.53 5.85 17.03
C PRO A 213 9.23 4.77 17.84
N ASP A 214 9.44 4.99 19.15
CA ASP A 214 10.08 4.02 20.03
C ASP A 214 9.28 2.73 20.16
N ALA A 215 7.93 2.80 20.09
CA ALA A 215 7.11 1.60 20.10
C ALA A 215 7.38 0.65 18.91
N VAL A 216 7.77 1.19 17.75
CA VAL A 216 8.17 0.40 16.58
C VAL A 216 9.60 -0.12 16.71
N ARG A 217 10.51 0.68 17.31
CA ARG A 217 11.92 0.28 17.53
C ARG A 217 12.07 -0.81 18.58
N GLU A 218 11.15 -0.86 19.53
CA GLU A 218 11.13 -1.82 20.65
C GLU A 218 10.21 -3.00 20.40
N ALA A 219 9.58 -3.07 19.21
CA ALA A 219 8.67 -4.14 18.83
C ALA A 219 9.41 -5.47 18.62
N ASP A 220 8.75 -6.58 18.95
CA ASP A 220 9.25 -7.93 18.70
C ASP A 220 9.26 -8.27 17.20
N GLU A 221 8.26 -7.77 16.46
CA GLU A 221 8.13 -7.96 15.02
C GLU A 221 7.61 -6.67 14.35
N VAL A 222 8.10 -6.39 13.15
CA VAL A 222 7.64 -5.29 12.31
C VAL A 222 7.49 -5.78 10.87
N PHE A 223 6.44 -5.38 10.18
CA PHE A 223 6.28 -5.63 8.75
C PHE A 223 5.54 -4.51 8.03
N LEU A 224 5.70 -4.50 6.73
CA LEU A 224 5.08 -3.54 5.81
C LEU A 224 4.07 -4.23 4.91
N THR A 225 3.02 -3.51 4.50
CA THR A 225 2.01 -4.03 3.58
C THR A 225 1.73 -3.07 2.44
N ASN A 226 1.72 -3.59 1.22
CA ASN A 226 1.19 -2.92 0.03
C ASN A 226 0.83 -3.95 -1.05
N SER A 227 0.19 -3.51 -2.13
CA SER A 227 -0.26 -4.40 -3.20
C SER A 227 0.85 -5.15 -3.92
N THR A 228 2.10 -4.69 -3.87
CA THR A 228 3.22 -5.33 -4.58
C THR A 228 4.06 -6.24 -3.70
N TRP A 229 4.22 -5.90 -2.42
CA TRP A 229 5.00 -6.69 -1.47
C TRP A 229 4.16 -7.67 -0.67
N GLU A 230 2.83 -7.51 -0.70
CA GLU A 230 1.94 -8.27 0.19
C GLU A 230 2.30 -7.99 1.65
N VAL A 231 2.90 -8.94 2.36
CA VAL A 231 3.43 -8.80 3.71
C VAL A 231 4.95 -8.89 3.65
N ARG A 232 5.65 -7.77 3.86
CA ARG A 232 7.12 -7.70 3.82
C ARG A 232 7.68 -7.52 5.23
N PRO A 233 8.44 -8.48 5.77
CA PRO A 233 9.10 -8.33 7.06
C PRO A 233 10.06 -7.14 7.10
N VAL A 234 10.30 -6.58 8.28
CA VAL A 234 11.31 -5.56 8.54
C VAL A 234 12.41 -6.16 9.42
N ALA A 235 13.65 -6.10 8.96
CA ALA A 235 14.81 -6.59 9.69
C ALA A 235 15.37 -5.56 10.67
N THR A 236 15.34 -4.28 10.28
CA THR A 236 15.90 -3.20 11.11
C THR A 236 15.01 -1.96 11.05
N VAL A 237 14.92 -1.24 12.17
CA VAL A 237 14.32 0.09 12.27
C VAL A 237 15.40 1.06 12.78
N ASP A 238 15.71 2.08 11.99
CA ASP A 238 16.77 3.06 12.30
C ASP A 238 18.15 2.41 12.59
N GLY A 239 18.43 1.28 11.91
CA GLY A 239 19.65 0.51 12.09
C GLY A 239 19.66 -0.40 13.33
N ILE A 240 18.56 -0.46 14.08
CA ILE A 240 18.36 -1.38 15.22
C ILE A 240 17.65 -2.63 14.72
N ALA A 241 18.18 -3.81 15.02
CA ALA A 241 17.53 -5.07 14.69
C ALA A 241 16.19 -5.22 15.42
N VAL A 242 15.16 -5.69 14.72
CA VAL A 242 13.80 -5.86 15.26
C VAL A 242 13.71 -7.07 16.21
N ASP A 243 14.43 -8.14 15.92
CA ASP A 243 14.37 -9.42 16.65
C ASP A 243 15.41 -9.57 17.78
N GLY A 244 16.18 -8.52 18.06
CA GLY A 244 17.25 -8.52 19.07
C GLY A 244 18.47 -9.40 18.75
N ASP A 245 18.31 -10.41 17.89
CA ASP A 245 19.37 -11.38 17.51
C ASP A 245 20.05 -11.00 16.18
N GLY A 246 19.49 -10.07 15.43
CA GLY A 246 20.09 -9.48 14.24
C GLY A 246 20.10 -10.37 12.99
N GLU A 247 19.41 -11.49 13.01
CA GLU A 247 19.33 -12.38 11.83
C GLU A 247 18.36 -11.90 10.75
N GLY A 248 17.53 -10.90 11.05
CA GLY A 248 16.64 -10.26 10.07
C GLY A 248 15.59 -11.21 9.48
N VAL A 249 15.21 -12.22 10.21
CA VAL A 249 14.21 -13.20 9.79
C VAL A 249 12.82 -12.73 10.21
N ALA A 250 11.80 -13.01 9.39
CA ALA A 250 10.41 -12.75 9.76
C ALA A 250 10.07 -13.48 11.05
N GLY A 251 9.52 -12.76 12.02
CA GLY A 251 9.04 -13.36 13.25
C GLY A 251 7.85 -14.31 13.02
N PRO A 252 7.45 -15.09 14.03
CA PRO A 252 6.42 -16.11 13.89
C PRO A 252 5.06 -15.54 13.48
N LEU A 253 4.66 -14.38 14.00
CA LEU A 253 3.39 -13.74 13.65
C LEU A 253 3.39 -13.21 12.21
N THR A 254 4.45 -12.52 11.81
CA THR A 254 4.63 -12.05 10.43
C THR A 254 4.63 -13.20 9.44
N THR A 255 5.32 -14.31 9.77
CA THR A 255 5.34 -15.53 8.96
C THR A 255 3.95 -16.17 8.86
N LEU A 256 3.21 -16.23 9.97
CA LEU A 256 1.84 -16.75 9.96
C LEU A 256 0.93 -15.90 9.06
N LEU A 257 0.90 -14.59 9.25
CA LEU A 257 0.06 -13.68 8.47
C LEU A 257 0.40 -13.70 6.98
N SER A 258 1.69 -13.79 6.63
CA SER A 258 2.13 -13.93 5.24
C SER A 258 1.59 -15.23 4.62
N ARG A 259 1.68 -16.37 5.32
CA ARG A 259 1.16 -17.66 4.83
C ARG A 259 -0.36 -17.68 4.72
N LEU A 260 -1.07 -17.02 5.63
CA LEU A 260 -2.52 -16.92 5.59
C LEU A 260 -2.97 -16.00 4.43
N PHE A 261 -2.23 -14.92 4.17
CA PHE A 261 -2.44 -14.08 3.00
C PHE A 261 -2.23 -14.89 1.71
N ASP A 262 -1.13 -15.65 1.62
CA ASP A 262 -0.86 -16.55 0.49
C ASP A 262 -1.99 -17.54 0.27
N ARG A 263 -2.46 -18.20 1.36
CA ARG A 263 -3.58 -19.15 1.28
C ARG A 263 -4.84 -18.49 0.75
N ARG A 264 -5.19 -17.30 1.24
CA ARG A 264 -6.35 -16.55 0.76
C ARG A 264 -6.25 -16.26 -0.74
N VAL A 265 -5.09 -15.83 -1.21
CA VAL A 265 -4.86 -15.61 -2.65
C VAL A 265 -5.01 -16.90 -3.46
N GLU A 266 -4.46 -18.03 -2.98
CA GLU A 266 -4.60 -19.31 -3.67
C GLU A 266 -6.06 -19.79 -3.73
N GLU A 267 -6.80 -19.66 -2.62
CA GLU A 267 -8.19 -20.09 -2.55
C GLU A 267 -9.12 -19.20 -3.40
N GLU A 268 -8.89 -17.89 -3.44
CA GLU A 268 -9.76 -16.95 -4.15
C GLU A 268 -9.45 -16.82 -5.64
N TYR A 269 -8.17 -17.02 -6.06
CA TYR A 269 -7.72 -16.68 -7.43
C TYR A 269 -7.09 -17.85 -8.20
N TYR A 270 -6.83 -19.00 -7.57
CA TYR A 270 -6.18 -20.15 -8.22
C TYR A 270 -6.86 -21.48 -7.93
N ASP A 271 -8.13 -21.47 -7.49
CA ASP A 271 -8.93 -22.68 -7.13
C ASP A 271 -8.23 -23.61 -6.12
N GLY A 272 -7.29 -23.11 -5.35
CA GLY A 272 -6.53 -23.90 -4.37
C GLY A 272 -5.56 -24.91 -4.97
N GLU A 273 -5.30 -24.88 -6.27
CA GLU A 273 -4.46 -25.89 -6.96
C GLU A 273 -2.99 -25.89 -6.49
N ARG A 274 -2.56 -24.82 -5.81
CA ARG A 274 -1.17 -24.61 -5.36
C ARG A 274 -1.00 -24.68 -3.84
N LEU A 275 -2.02 -25.14 -3.11
CA LEU A 275 -1.99 -25.32 -1.67
C LEU A 275 -1.11 -26.49 -1.22
#